data_58b88f25a15151bc9768b59d3da9420c
#
_entry.id   58b88f25a15151bc9768b59d3da9420c
#
_cell.length_a   1.000
_cell.length_b   1.000
_cell.length_c   1.000
_cell.angle_alpha   90.00
_cell.angle_beta   90.00
_cell.angle_gamma   90.00
#
_symmetry.space_group_name_H-M   'P 1'
#
loop_
_entity.id
_entity.type
_entity.pdbx_description
1 polymer ?
#
loop_
_entity_poly.entity_id
_entity_poly.type
_entity_poly.pdbx_seq_one_letter_code
_entity_poly.pdbx_strand_id
1 'polypeptide(L)'
;MKTLRGSILCLVILLLVAPLLRAQDLSKYRHFTLGMNLTNLLERTEQKSTDVKTIHGRPALIQELTWWPPNVPGTSIRSDGVEQILFSFYNSELYKISVTYDRSSTEGLTEADMVKSVSVKYGPATIVAPEVDSATDGRYNSKQKPVASWEDAQYSFSLVRSSYNDVLGLVAFSKRANAQAELAIAEAVTLDEQEGPKREAERQKKQMDDLEVARQKNQKSFRP
;
A
#
# COMPACT_ATOMS: atom_id res chain seq x y z
N MET A 1 -12.93 -0.09 62.59
CA MET A 1 -13.16 -1.08 61.53
C MET A 1 -14.16 -0.68 60.44
N LYS A 2 -14.78 0.51 60.47
CA LYS A 2 -15.74 0.98 59.45
C LYS A 2 -15.08 1.71 58.23
N THR A 3 -13.88 2.24 58.36
CA THR A 3 -13.17 3.00 57.28
C THR A 3 -12.50 2.12 56.23
N LEU A 4 -12.15 0.87 56.60
CA LEU A 4 -11.46 -0.04 55.65
C LEU A 4 -12.40 -0.61 54.59
N ARG A 5 -13.69 -0.75 54.89
CA ARG A 5 -14.70 -1.27 53.95
C ARG A 5 -15.07 -0.28 52.84
N GLY A 6 -15.02 1.04 53.15
CA GLY A 6 -15.28 2.09 52.16
C GLY A 6 -14.17 2.22 51.09
N SER A 7 -12.92 2.08 51.50
CA SER A 7 -11.76 2.18 50.60
C SER A 7 -11.68 1.00 49.60
N ILE A 8 -12.05 -0.22 50.04
CA ILE A 8 -12.05 -1.40 49.14
C ILE A 8 -13.18 -1.29 48.11
N LEU A 9 -14.35 -0.75 48.48
CA LEU A 9 -15.47 -0.56 47.55
C LEU A 9 -15.16 0.47 46.47
N CYS A 10 -14.47 1.58 46.79
CA CYS A 10 -14.02 2.56 45.81
C CYS A 10 -12.95 1.99 44.82
N LEU A 11 -12.06 1.13 45.30
CA LEU A 11 -11.03 0.51 44.48
C LEU A 11 -11.64 -0.48 43.46
N VAL A 12 -12.65 -1.24 43.88
CA VAL A 12 -13.36 -2.19 43.01
C VAL A 12 -14.18 -1.47 41.93
N ILE A 13 -14.77 -0.33 42.23
CA ILE A 13 -15.55 0.47 41.27
C ILE A 13 -14.60 1.12 40.24
N LEU A 14 -13.42 1.53 40.66
CA LEU A 14 -12.41 2.12 39.72
C LEU A 14 -11.89 1.08 38.70
N LEU A 15 -11.82 -0.20 39.08
CA LEU A 15 -11.42 -1.30 38.20
C LEU A 15 -12.51 -1.71 37.17
N LEU A 16 -13.79 -1.41 37.47
CA LEU A 16 -14.92 -1.74 36.60
C LEU A 16 -15.19 -0.69 35.50
N VAL A 17 -14.56 0.49 35.57
CA VAL A 17 -14.69 1.59 34.60
C VAL A 17 -13.45 1.65 33.69
N ALA A 18 -12.64 0.60 33.60
CA ALA A 18 -11.68 0.53 32.52
C ALA A 18 -12.46 0.55 31.22
N PRO A 19 -12.38 1.61 30.39
CA PRO A 19 -13.02 1.59 29.10
C PRO A 19 -12.47 0.35 28.39
N LEU A 20 -13.37 -0.50 27.88
CA LEU A 20 -13.03 -1.51 26.90
C LEU A 20 -12.46 -0.75 25.69
N LEU A 21 -11.18 -0.40 25.74
CA LEU A 21 -10.40 0.00 24.60
C LEU A 21 -10.48 -1.18 23.65
N ARG A 22 -11.50 -1.20 22.78
CA ARG A 22 -11.50 -2.09 21.65
C ARG A 22 -10.21 -1.80 20.93
N ALA A 23 -9.25 -2.71 21.04
CA ALA A 23 -8.05 -2.65 20.24
C ALA A 23 -8.49 -2.53 18.79
N GLN A 24 -8.18 -1.39 18.20
CA GLN A 24 -8.50 -1.12 16.82
C GLN A 24 -7.66 -2.05 15.97
N ASP A 25 -8.30 -2.84 15.12
CA ASP A 25 -7.60 -3.75 14.23
C ASP A 25 -7.10 -2.97 13.01
N LEU A 26 -5.95 -2.32 13.14
CA LEU A 26 -5.27 -1.61 12.07
C LEU A 26 -4.60 -2.55 11.06
N SER A 27 -4.66 -3.87 11.27
CA SER A 27 -4.15 -4.84 10.30
C SER A 27 -5.06 -4.99 9.08
N LYS A 28 -6.29 -4.44 9.11
CA LYS A 28 -7.31 -4.71 8.10
C LYS A 28 -7.87 -3.45 7.45
N TYR A 29 -7.92 -3.48 6.14
CA TYR A 29 -8.78 -2.59 5.36
C TYR A 29 -9.90 -3.42 4.72
N ARG A 30 -11.16 -3.22 5.19
CA ARG A 30 -12.32 -4.03 4.79
C ARG A 30 -12.07 -5.53 5.03
N HIS A 31 -12.05 -6.32 3.98
CA HIS A 31 -11.79 -7.77 4.00
C HIS A 31 -10.34 -8.14 3.66
N PHE A 32 -9.48 -7.15 3.38
CA PHE A 32 -8.06 -7.34 3.13
C PHE A 32 -7.26 -7.19 4.43
N THR A 33 -6.39 -8.14 4.72
CA THR A 33 -5.56 -8.15 5.93
C THR A 33 -4.09 -8.03 5.54
N LEU A 34 -3.36 -7.12 6.16
CA LEU A 34 -1.90 -7.04 6.03
C LEU A 34 -1.27 -8.37 6.50
N GLY A 35 -0.28 -8.88 5.77
CA GLY A 35 0.25 -10.24 5.95
C GLY A 35 -0.47 -11.31 5.11
N MET A 36 -1.56 -10.97 4.41
CA MET A 36 -2.23 -11.92 3.52
C MET A 36 -1.30 -12.34 2.38
N ASN A 37 -1.31 -13.64 2.06
CA ASN A 37 -0.57 -14.17 0.93
C ASN A 37 -1.19 -13.71 -0.40
N LEU A 38 -0.34 -13.51 -1.41
CA LEU A 38 -0.74 -13.09 -2.76
C LEU A 38 -1.83 -14.00 -3.36
N THR A 39 -1.72 -15.32 -3.23
CA THR A 39 -2.71 -16.26 -3.77
C THR A 39 -4.11 -16.02 -3.20
N ASN A 40 -4.21 -15.86 -1.87
CA ASN A 40 -5.48 -15.58 -1.21
C ASN A 40 -6.08 -14.23 -1.63
N LEU A 41 -5.22 -13.25 -1.95
CA LEU A 41 -5.67 -11.96 -2.43
C LEU A 41 -6.17 -12.05 -3.87
N LEU A 42 -5.50 -12.79 -4.75
CA LEU A 42 -5.96 -13.04 -6.11
C LEU A 42 -7.33 -13.71 -6.14
N GLU A 43 -7.56 -14.72 -5.29
CA GLU A 43 -8.88 -15.36 -5.17
C GLU A 43 -9.97 -14.37 -4.72
N ARG A 44 -9.66 -13.47 -3.76
CA ARG A 44 -10.63 -12.49 -3.26
C ARG A 44 -10.96 -11.37 -4.24
N THR A 45 -10.03 -11.04 -5.11
CA THR A 45 -10.17 -9.97 -6.11
C THR A 45 -10.56 -10.51 -7.48
N GLU A 46 -10.69 -11.84 -7.63
CA GLU A 46 -10.95 -12.53 -8.90
C GLU A 46 -9.92 -12.16 -9.99
N GLN A 47 -8.68 -11.86 -9.55
CA GLN A 47 -7.58 -11.50 -10.43
C GLN A 47 -6.68 -12.69 -10.72
N LYS A 48 -5.92 -12.61 -11.82
CA LYS A 48 -4.99 -13.66 -12.24
C LYS A 48 -3.57 -13.31 -11.84
N SER A 49 -2.71 -14.32 -11.75
CA SER A 49 -1.27 -14.12 -11.52
C SER A 49 -0.59 -13.27 -12.60
N THR A 50 -1.16 -13.24 -13.82
CA THR A 50 -0.69 -12.38 -14.93
C THR A 50 -0.92 -10.89 -14.69
N ASP A 51 -1.83 -10.52 -13.79
CA ASP A 51 -2.16 -9.14 -13.46
C ASP A 51 -1.20 -8.57 -12.41
N VAL A 52 -0.40 -9.44 -11.81
CA VAL A 52 0.62 -9.07 -10.82
C VAL A 52 1.86 -8.57 -11.52
N LYS A 53 2.25 -7.34 -11.20
CA LYS A 53 3.47 -6.74 -11.71
C LYS A 53 4.63 -6.99 -10.75
N THR A 54 5.71 -7.60 -11.22
CA THR A 54 6.97 -7.66 -10.47
C THR A 54 7.72 -6.34 -10.66
N ILE A 55 7.99 -5.64 -9.57
CA ILE A 55 8.76 -4.38 -9.54
C ILE A 55 10.24 -4.72 -9.43
N HIS A 56 10.59 -5.55 -8.44
CA HIS A 56 11.96 -6.07 -8.25
C HIS A 56 11.91 -7.56 -7.95
N GLY A 57 12.81 -8.32 -8.56
CA GLY A 57 12.95 -9.77 -8.30
C GLY A 57 14.05 -10.08 -7.29
N ARG A 58 14.88 -9.10 -6.92
CA ARG A 58 16.03 -9.22 -6.01
C ARG A 58 16.39 -7.84 -5.43
N PRO A 59 16.97 -7.76 -4.23
CA PRO A 59 17.34 -8.89 -3.36
C PRO A 59 16.12 -9.59 -2.75
N ALA A 60 14.95 -8.95 -2.79
CA ALA A 60 13.67 -9.52 -2.39
C ALA A 60 12.65 -9.38 -3.53
N LEU A 61 11.62 -10.22 -3.50
CA LEU A 61 10.53 -10.14 -4.47
C LEU A 61 9.55 -9.03 -4.06
N ILE A 62 9.56 -7.94 -4.81
CA ILE A 62 8.61 -6.84 -4.67
C ILE A 62 7.61 -6.91 -5.80
N GLN A 63 6.33 -7.00 -5.46
CA GLN A 63 5.25 -7.14 -6.43
C GLN A 63 4.13 -6.16 -6.13
N GLU A 64 3.37 -5.81 -7.15
CA GLU A 64 2.19 -4.96 -7.04
C GLU A 64 1.02 -5.56 -7.83
N LEU A 65 -0.16 -5.39 -7.27
CA LEU A 65 -1.43 -5.69 -7.93
C LEU A 65 -2.34 -4.48 -7.81
N THR A 66 -2.80 -3.97 -8.95
CA THR A 66 -3.83 -2.93 -8.97
C THR A 66 -5.19 -3.58 -9.20
N TRP A 67 -6.14 -3.28 -8.34
CA TRP A 67 -7.49 -3.79 -8.42
C TRP A 67 -8.52 -2.65 -8.49
N TRP A 68 -9.44 -2.77 -9.40
CA TRP A 68 -10.56 -1.85 -9.57
C TRP A 68 -11.83 -2.55 -9.12
N PRO A 69 -12.46 -2.12 -7.99
CA PRO A 69 -13.73 -2.68 -7.56
C PRO A 69 -14.77 -2.60 -8.68
N PRO A 70 -15.63 -3.61 -8.81
CA PRO A 70 -16.67 -3.61 -9.83
C PRO A 70 -17.66 -2.44 -9.60
N ASN A 71 -18.24 -1.95 -10.69
CA ASN A 71 -19.32 -0.98 -10.61
C ASN A 71 -20.61 -1.62 -10.08
N VAL A 72 -21.48 -0.82 -9.49
CA VAL A 72 -22.86 -1.24 -9.21
C VAL A 72 -23.53 -1.58 -10.55
N PRO A 73 -24.15 -2.77 -10.70
CA PRO A 73 -24.78 -3.15 -11.95
C PRO A 73 -25.74 -2.08 -12.48
N GLY A 74 -25.58 -1.72 -13.75
CA GLY A 74 -26.42 -0.71 -14.42
C GLY A 74 -26.07 0.75 -14.13
N THR A 75 -24.96 1.02 -13.41
CA THR A 75 -24.50 2.37 -13.11
C THR A 75 -23.02 2.54 -13.39
N SER A 76 -22.54 3.80 -13.44
CA SER A 76 -21.10 4.12 -13.46
C SER A 76 -20.51 4.26 -12.04
N ILE A 77 -21.32 4.10 -11.00
CA ILE A 77 -20.93 4.30 -9.61
C ILE A 77 -20.20 3.05 -9.11
N ARG A 78 -19.02 3.22 -8.53
CA ARG A 78 -18.29 2.14 -7.86
C ARG A 78 -19.06 1.69 -6.62
N SER A 79 -19.24 0.38 -6.47
CA SER A 79 -20.04 -0.20 -5.39
C SER A 79 -19.62 0.25 -3.99
N ASP A 80 -18.35 0.65 -3.83
CA ASP A 80 -17.74 0.91 -2.55
C ASP A 80 -17.19 2.32 -2.38
N GLY A 81 -17.42 3.23 -3.32
CA GLY A 81 -16.82 4.56 -3.32
C GLY A 81 -15.28 4.55 -3.48
N VAL A 82 -14.73 3.44 -3.95
CA VAL A 82 -13.30 3.27 -4.19
C VAL A 82 -13.05 3.19 -5.69
N GLU A 83 -12.17 4.03 -6.20
CA GLU A 83 -11.75 4.00 -7.59
C GLU A 83 -10.83 2.82 -7.86
N GLN A 84 -9.75 2.71 -7.05
CA GLN A 84 -8.79 1.63 -7.17
C GLN A 84 -8.11 1.33 -5.83
N ILE A 85 -7.58 0.12 -5.73
CA ILE A 85 -6.70 -0.30 -4.65
C ILE A 85 -5.40 -0.85 -5.25
N LEU A 86 -4.27 -0.30 -4.79
CA LEU A 86 -2.95 -0.85 -5.08
C LEU A 86 -2.50 -1.66 -3.87
N PHE A 87 -2.24 -2.94 -4.10
CA PHE A 87 -1.69 -3.87 -3.13
C PHE A 87 -0.20 -4.05 -3.42
N SER A 88 0.65 -3.85 -2.40
CA SER A 88 2.10 -4.05 -2.53
C SER A 88 2.54 -5.23 -1.66
N PHE A 89 3.34 -6.12 -2.25
CA PHE A 89 3.80 -7.36 -1.64
C PHE A 89 5.31 -7.37 -1.47
N TYR A 90 5.74 -7.87 -0.33
CA TYR A 90 7.12 -8.22 -0.01
C TYR A 90 7.22 -9.72 0.17
N ASN A 91 7.96 -10.42 -0.69
CA ASN A 91 8.07 -11.87 -0.72
C ASN A 91 6.69 -12.57 -0.71
N SER A 92 5.76 -12.07 -1.54
CA SER A 92 4.39 -12.56 -1.68
C SER A 92 3.47 -12.33 -0.47
N GLU A 93 3.88 -11.58 0.55
CA GLU A 93 3.04 -11.15 1.65
C GLU A 93 2.62 -9.69 1.48
N LEU A 94 1.33 -9.41 1.65
CA LEU A 94 0.75 -8.08 1.56
C LEU A 94 1.26 -7.19 2.68
N TYR A 95 2.10 -6.20 2.37
CA TYR A 95 2.63 -5.29 3.38
C TYR A 95 2.01 -3.89 3.34
N LYS A 96 1.43 -3.50 2.19
CA LYS A 96 0.87 -2.16 2.01
C LYS A 96 -0.38 -2.20 1.13
N ILE A 97 -1.37 -1.41 1.51
CA ILE A 97 -2.62 -1.19 0.80
C ILE A 97 -2.75 0.31 0.56
N SER A 98 -2.83 0.73 -0.71
CA SER A 98 -3.06 2.12 -1.07
C SER A 98 -4.40 2.23 -1.79
N VAL A 99 -5.33 2.97 -1.20
CA VAL A 99 -6.71 3.14 -1.68
C VAL A 99 -6.85 4.53 -2.27
N THR A 100 -7.41 4.62 -3.46
CA THR A 100 -7.87 5.87 -4.06
C THR A 100 -9.38 5.86 -4.04
N TYR A 101 -9.99 6.88 -3.44
CA TYR A 101 -11.43 7.01 -3.43
C TYR A 101 -11.94 7.62 -4.74
N ASP A 102 -13.11 7.17 -5.15
CA ASP A 102 -13.80 7.74 -6.30
C ASP A 102 -14.19 9.19 -6.02
N ARG A 103 -13.91 10.08 -6.99
CA ARG A 103 -14.14 11.51 -6.83
C ARG A 103 -15.61 11.82 -6.61
N SER A 104 -16.50 11.16 -7.35
CA SER A 104 -17.95 11.39 -7.22
C SER A 104 -18.49 10.95 -5.84
N SER A 105 -17.84 9.95 -5.24
CA SER A 105 -18.19 9.43 -3.90
C SER A 105 -17.67 10.32 -2.76
N THR A 106 -16.70 11.17 -3.04
CA THR A 106 -16.10 12.09 -2.06
C THR A 106 -16.43 13.55 -2.32
N GLU A 107 -17.19 13.84 -3.38
CA GLU A 107 -17.57 15.20 -3.75
C GLU A 107 -18.35 15.88 -2.62
N GLY A 108 -17.91 17.08 -2.23
CA GLY A 108 -18.50 17.86 -1.15
C GLY A 108 -18.08 17.43 0.26
N LEU A 109 -17.39 16.30 0.44
CA LEU A 109 -16.85 15.90 1.75
C LEU A 109 -15.60 16.71 2.10
N THR A 110 -15.58 17.22 3.32
CA THR A 110 -14.40 17.85 3.89
C THR A 110 -13.40 16.80 4.42
N GLU A 111 -12.15 17.20 4.64
CA GLU A 111 -11.16 16.34 5.34
C GLU A 111 -11.69 15.91 6.72
N ALA A 112 -12.37 16.80 7.44
CA ALA A 112 -12.95 16.50 8.75
C ALA A 112 -14.05 15.43 8.66
N ASP A 113 -14.89 15.45 7.63
CA ASP A 113 -15.91 14.42 7.41
C ASP A 113 -15.27 13.05 7.17
N MET A 114 -14.20 13.02 6.35
CA MET A 114 -13.47 11.79 6.08
C MET A 114 -12.76 11.25 7.33
N VAL A 115 -12.09 12.12 8.09
CA VAL A 115 -11.45 11.76 9.38
C VAL A 115 -12.49 11.19 10.33
N LYS A 116 -13.66 11.83 10.46
CA LYS A 116 -14.75 11.34 11.30
C LYS A 116 -15.23 9.97 10.85
N SER A 117 -15.42 9.75 9.56
CA SER A 117 -15.88 8.47 9.00
C SER A 117 -14.89 7.34 9.26
N VAL A 118 -13.59 7.59 9.05
CA VAL A 118 -12.53 6.61 9.34
C VAL A 118 -12.42 6.35 10.85
N SER A 119 -12.56 7.40 11.68
CA SER A 119 -12.47 7.30 13.13
C SER A 119 -13.61 6.49 13.76
N VAL A 120 -14.77 6.37 13.12
CA VAL A 120 -15.84 5.48 13.57
C VAL A 120 -15.37 4.02 13.61
N LYS A 121 -14.51 3.63 12.67
CA LYS A 121 -14.01 2.25 12.57
C LYS A 121 -12.70 2.04 13.32
N TYR A 122 -11.79 3.00 13.20
CA TYR A 122 -10.42 2.88 13.70
C TYR A 122 -10.12 3.75 14.93
N GLY A 123 -11.16 4.40 15.52
CA GLY A 123 -11.08 5.25 16.69
C GLY A 123 -10.50 6.64 16.43
N PRO A 124 -10.14 7.40 17.49
CA PRO A 124 -9.65 8.76 17.32
C PRO A 124 -8.34 8.81 16.55
N ALA A 125 -8.27 9.72 15.58
CA ALA A 125 -7.08 9.96 14.79
C ALA A 125 -6.18 11.00 15.43
N THR A 126 -4.90 10.91 15.13
CA THR A 126 -3.97 12.00 15.32
C THR A 126 -4.01 12.88 14.05
N ILE A 127 -4.37 14.15 14.18
CA ILE A 127 -4.33 15.09 13.06
C ILE A 127 -2.86 15.45 12.82
N VAL A 128 -2.40 15.22 11.60
CA VAL A 128 -1.06 15.59 11.18
C VAL A 128 -1.12 17.07 10.77
N ALA A 129 -0.44 17.94 11.53
CA ALA A 129 -0.23 19.32 11.10
C ALA A 129 0.48 19.30 9.72
N PRO A 130 0.17 20.25 8.81
CA PRO A 130 0.86 20.34 7.54
C PRO A 130 2.34 20.64 7.80
N GLU A 131 3.16 19.61 7.78
CA GLU A 131 4.60 19.74 7.94
C GLU A 131 5.17 20.23 6.61
N VAL A 132 5.87 21.35 6.69
CA VAL A 132 6.62 21.93 5.58
C VAL A 132 7.67 20.89 5.17
N ASP A 133 7.55 20.38 3.94
CA ASP A 133 8.54 19.58 3.19
C ASP A 133 9.57 18.80 4.03
N SER A 134 9.14 17.74 4.68
CA SER A 134 10.06 16.69 5.11
C SER A 134 10.15 15.60 4.04
N ALA A 135 11.04 15.83 3.08
CA ALA A 135 11.33 14.93 1.96
C ALA A 135 12.02 13.61 2.37
N THR A 136 11.88 13.15 3.62
CA THR A 136 12.75 12.08 4.14
C THR A 136 12.03 10.97 4.90
N ASP A 137 10.71 10.99 5.02
CA ASP A 137 10.03 9.86 5.63
C ASP A 137 9.39 9.01 4.52
N GLY A 138 10.02 7.88 4.17
CA GLY A 138 9.57 6.93 3.14
C GLY A 138 8.17 6.33 3.35
N ARG A 139 7.41 6.86 4.32
CA ARG A 139 6.02 6.47 4.61
C ARG A 139 5.04 6.93 3.55
N TYR A 140 5.34 8.05 2.89
CA TYR A 140 4.47 8.64 1.88
C TYR A 140 5.23 8.89 0.59
N ASN A 141 4.62 8.56 -0.52
CA ASN A 141 5.11 9.07 -1.80
C ASN A 141 5.08 10.61 -1.71
N SER A 142 6.14 11.28 -2.13
CA SER A 142 6.30 12.75 -2.12
C SER A 142 5.15 13.54 -2.75
N LYS A 143 4.21 12.83 -3.39
CA LYS A 143 3.00 13.35 -4.02
C LYS A 143 1.73 13.24 -3.17
N GLN A 144 1.83 12.77 -1.94
CA GLN A 144 0.69 12.58 -1.03
C GLN A 144 0.88 13.39 0.24
N LYS A 145 -0.09 14.23 0.57
CA LYS A 145 -0.11 15.01 1.81
C LYS A 145 -0.93 14.26 2.87
N PRO A 146 -0.36 13.92 4.03
CA PRO A 146 -1.11 13.30 5.11
C PRO A 146 -2.13 14.29 5.69
N VAL A 147 -3.35 13.79 5.95
CA VAL A 147 -4.46 14.53 6.57
C VAL A 147 -4.64 14.09 8.02
N ALA A 148 -4.64 12.79 8.26
CA ALA A 148 -4.78 12.20 9.58
C ALA A 148 -4.18 10.78 9.59
N SER A 149 -3.75 10.31 10.77
CA SER A 149 -3.20 8.96 10.93
C SER A 149 -3.78 8.26 12.15
N TRP A 150 -3.81 6.94 12.08
CA TRP A 150 -4.14 5.98 13.14
C TRP A 150 -3.00 4.98 13.19
N GLU A 151 -2.35 4.85 14.32
CA GLU A 151 -1.16 4.02 14.45
C GLU A 151 -1.17 3.19 15.73
N ASP A 152 -0.64 1.98 15.63
CA ASP A 152 -0.24 1.16 16.76
C ASP A 152 1.24 0.75 16.65
N ALA A 153 1.68 -0.20 17.47
CA ALA A 153 3.06 -0.68 17.44
C ALA A 153 3.43 -1.41 16.12
N GLN A 154 2.45 -1.95 15.40
CA GLN A 154 2.67 -2.83 14.25
C GLN A 154 2.21 -2.23 12.92
N TYR A 155 1.15 -1.41 12.95
CA TYR A 155 0.49 -0.93 11.74
C TYR A 155 0.36 0.58 11.73
N SER A 156 0.27 1.13 10.53
CA SER A 156 -0.05 2.53 10.28
C SER A 156 -1.17 2.60 9.26
N PHE A 157 -2.14 3.45 9.53
CA PHE A 157 -3.24 3.84 8.67
C PHE A 157 -3.19 5.35 8.51
N SER A 158 -3.26 5.87 7.29
CA SER A 158 -3.21 7.30 7.04
C SER A 158 -4.20 7.69 5.97
N LEU A 159 -5.03 8.69 6.28
CA LEU A 159 -5.80 9.42 5.29
C LEU A 159 -4.87 10.41 4.62
N VAL A 160 -4.81 10.37 3.31
CA VAL A 160 -3.90 11.19 2.50
C VAL A 160 -4.67 11.94 1.43
N ARG A 161 -4.15 13.09 1.02
CA ARG A 161 -4.61 13.83 -0.14
C ARG A 161 -3.52 13.80 -1.21
N SER A 162 -3.89 13.42 -2.42
CA SER A 162 -2.99 13.46 -3.56
C SER A 162 -2.71 14.92 -3.96
N SER A 163 -1.44 15.29 -4.02
CA SER A 163 -1.03 16.63 -4.47
C SER A 163 -1.23 16.86 -5.98
N TYR A 164 -1.49 15.78 -6.73
CA TYR A 164 -1.57 15.83 -8.18
C TYR A 164 -3.00 16.07 -8.70
N ASN A 165 -3.98 15.41 -8.12
CA ASN A 165 -5.38 15.45 -8.58
C ASN A 165 -6.37 15.80 -7.48
N ASP A 166 -5.88 16.19 -6.30
CA ASP A 166 -6.68 16.57 -5.13
C ASP A 166 -7.66 15.48 -4.64
N VAL A 167 -7.39 14.23 -4.97
CA VAL A 167 -8.21 13.08 -4.57
C VAL A 167 -7.78 12.57 -3.20
N LEU A 168 -8.77 12.23 -2.38
CA LEU A 168 -8.54 11.60 -1.09
C LEU A 168 -8.24 10.11 -1.26
N GLY A 169 -7.34 9.62 -0.44
CA GLY A 169 -6.93 8.23 -0.40
C GLY A 169 -6.63 7.77 1.02
N LEU A 170 -6.37 6.49 1.15
CA LEU A 170 -5.98 5.88 2.42
C LEU A 170 -4.80 4.96 2.17
N VAL A 171 -3.79 5.04 3.02
CA VAL A 171 -2.61 4.17 2.97
C VAL A 171 -2.53 3.40 4.28
N ALA A 172 -2.51 2.07 4.19
CA ALA A 172 -2.33 1.18 5.32
C ALA A 172 -1.11 0.30 5.11
N PHE A 173 -0.27 0.12 6.12
CA PHE A 173 0.89 -0.76 6.00
C PHE A 173 1.34 -1.36 7.32
N SER A 174 2.02 -2.52 7.22
CA SER A 174 2.78 -3.11 8.32
C SER A 174 4.10 -2.36 8.45
N LYS A 175 4.35 -1.71 9.59
CA LYS A 175 5.57 -0.91 9.83
C LYS A 175 6.84 -1.72 9.59
N ARG A 176 6.88 -2.94 10.11
CA ARG A 176 8.02 -3.84 9.95
C ARG A 176 8.25 -4.26 8.49
N ALA A 177 7.21 -4.77 7.84
CA ALA A 177 7.35 -5.28 6.47
C ALA A 177 7.57 -4.14 5.47
N ASN A 178 6.98 -2.94 5.70
CA ASN A 178 7.23 -1.75 4.89
C ASN A 178 8.71 -1.32 4.99
N ALA A 179 9.28 -1.26 6.19
CA ALA A 179 10.70 -0.93 6.35
C ALA A 179 11.63 -1.94 5.64
N GLN A 180 11.31 -3.24 5.70
CA GLN A 180 12.05 -4.27 4.98
C GLN A 180 11.93 -4.11 3.46
N ALA A 181 10.74 -3.83 2.96
CA ALA A 181 10.49 -3.60 1.55
C ALA A 181 11.24 -2.37 1.03
N GLU A 182 11.23 -1.26 1.76
CA GLU A 182 11.94 -0.03 1.40
C GLU A 182 13.46 -0.24 1.32
N LEU A 183 14.05 -0.97 2.28
CA LEU A 183 15.46 -1.35 2.24
C LEU A 183 15.77 -2.20 1.01
N ALA A 184 14.95 -3.22 0.73
CA ALA A 184 15.13 -4.10 -0.42
C ALA A 184 14.97 -3.34 -1.76
N ILE A 185 14.05 -2.38 -1.83
CA ILE A 185 13.87 -1.53 -3.02
C ILE A 185 15.11 -0.65 -3.24
N ALA A 186 15.62 -0.01 -2.19
CA ALA A 186 16.82 0.82 -2.28
C ALA A 186 18.05 -0.01 -2.73
N GLU A 187 18.20 -1.22 -2.20
CA GLU A 187 19.26 -2.14 -2.62
C GLU A 187 19.06 -2.60 -4.08
N ALA A 188 17.83 -2.90 -4.50
CA ALA A 188 17.52 -3.28 -5.87
C ALA A 188 17.89 -2.18 -6.87
N VAL A 189 17.59 -0.92 -6.56
CA VAL A 189 17.97 0.24 -7.39
C VAL A 189 19.49 0.33 -7.51
N THR A 190 20.21 0.19 -6.40
CA THR A 190 21.68 0.21 -6.41
C THR A 190 22.27 -0.93 -7.27
N LEU A 191 21.72 -2.15 -7.14
CA LEU A 191 22.13 -3.29 -7.97
C LEU A 191 21.84 -3.05 -9.45
N ASP A 192 20.69 -2.49 -9.78
CA ASP A 192 20.33 -2.16 -11.17
C ASP A 192 21.23 -1.10 -11.78
N GLU A 193 21.62 -0.09 -11.01
CA GLU A 193 22.60 0.93 -11.45
C GLU A 193 23.99 0.33 -11.70
N GLN A 194 24.46 -0.57 -10.87
CA GLN A 194 25.75 -1.23 -10.99
C GLN A 194 25.81 -2.22 -12.17
N GLU A 195 24.73 -2.97 -12.37
CA GLU A 195 24.69 -4.02 -13.40
C GLU A 195 24.12 -3.55 -14.75
N GLY A 196 23.42 -2.42 -14.76
CA GLY A 196 22.80 -1.86 -15.95
C GLY A 196 23.74 -1.75 -17.15
N PRO A 197 24.92 -1.13 -17.02
CA PRO A 197 25.88 -1.01 -18.12
C PRO A 197 26.34 -2.38 -18.68
N LYS A 198 26.57 -3.36 -17.80
CA LYS A 198 26.99 -4.70 -18.21
C LYS A 198 25.86 -5.43 -18.97
N ARG A 199 24.65 -5.41 -18.45
CA ARG A 199 23.48 -5.99 -19.11
C ARG A 199 23.19 -5.36 -20.47
N GLU A 200 23.37 -4.05 -20.57
CA GLU A 200 23.21 -3.33 -21.85
C GLU A 200 24.27 -3.75 -22.86
N ALA A 201 25.54 -3.84 -22.46
CA ALA A 201 26.62 -4.31 -23.32
C ALA A 201 26.41 -5.75 -23.80
N GLU A 202 25.94 -6.64 -22.92
CA GLU A 202 25.58 -8.02 -23.27
C GLU A 202 24.41 -8.09 -24.27
N ARG A 203 23.39 -7.23 -24.06
CA ARG A 203 22.24 -7.14 -24.97
C ARG A 203 22.66 -6.65 -26.36
N GLN A 204 23.49 -5.61 -26.42
CA GLN A 204 23.99 -5.08 -27.67
C GLN A 204 24.85 -6.10 -28.40
N LYS A 205 25.74 -6.81 -27.69
CA LYS A 205 26.54 -7.88 -28.26
C LYS A 205 25.65 -8.98 -28.86
N LYS A 206 24.65 -9.46 -28.13
CA LYS A 206 23.72 -10.45 -28.64
C LYS A 206 22.96 -9.97 -29.87
N GLN A 207 22.51 -8.72 -29.92
CA GLN A 207 21.83 -8.15 -31.08
C GLN A 207 22.78 -8.12 -32.31
N MET A 208 24.05 -7.78 -32.11
CA MET A 208 25.07 -7.78 -33.20
C MET A 208 25.29 -9.22 -33.68
N ASP A 209 25.45 -10.18 -32.81
CA ASP A 209 25.63 -11.59 -33.16
C ASP A 209 24.40 -12.13 -33.93
N ASP A 210 23.17 -11.83 -33.50
CA ASP A 210 21.94 -12.21 -34.17
C ASP A 210 21.83 -11.58 -35.58
N LEU A 211 22.20 -10.31 -35.71
CA LEU A 211 22.23 -9.62 -37.01
C LEU A 211 23.29 -10.24 -37.98
N GLU A 212 24.45 -10.61 -37.45
CA GLU A 212 25.49 -11.24 -38.26
C GLU A 212 25.03 -12.62 -38.74
N VAL A 213 24.41 -13.43 -37.90
CA VAL A 213 23.81 -14.73 -38.27
C VAL A 213 22.74 -14.53 -39.34
N ALA A 214 21.85 -13.53 -39.16
CA ALA A 214 20.83 -13.22 -40.17
C ALA A 214 21.44 -12.77 -41.48
N ARG A 215 22.49 -11.94 -41.44
CA ARG A 215 23.23 -11.51 -42.63
C ARG A 215 23.83 -12.68 -43.40
N GLN A 216 24.51 -13.58 -42.72
CA GLN A 216 25.13 -14.76 -43.34
C GLN A 216 24.08 -15.68 -43.96
N LYS A 217 22.93 -15.90 -43.29
CA LYS A 217 21.82 -16.67 -43.82
C LYS A 217 21.26 -16.03 -45.10
N ASN A 218 20.99 -14.72 -45.05
CA ASN A 218 20.38 -14.00 -46.16
C ASN A 218 21.34 -13.88 -47.34
N GLN A 219 22.64 -13.73 -47.12
CA GLN A 219 23.68 -13.67 -48.16
C GLN A 219 23.71 -15.00 -48.95
N LYS A 220 23.52 -16.17 -48.27
CA LYS A 220 23.48 -17.49 -48.94
C LYS A 220 22.18 -17.72 -49.70
N SER A 221 21.09 -17.11 -49.30
CA SER A 221 19.76 -17.30 -49.90
C SER A 221 19.36 -16.22 -50.91
N PHE A 222 20.08 -15.09 -50.92
CA PHE A 222 19.77 -13.98 -51.83
C PHE A 222 20.08 -14.36 -53.26
N ARG A 223 19.09 -14.21 -54.11
CA ARG A 223 19.21 -14.37 -55.58
C ARG A 223 18.69 -13.10 -56.20
N PRO A 224 19.53 -12.37 -56.97
CA PRO A 224 19.13 -11.17 -57.70
C PRO A 224 18.13 -11.46 -58.80
#